data_4d005af6b0e0c739f775bc873e20b26d
#
_entry.id   4d005af6b0e0c739f775bc873e20b26d
#
_cell.length_a   1.000
_cell.length_b   1.000
_cell.length_c   1.000
_cell.angle_alpha   90.00
_cell.angle_beta   90.00
_cell.angle_gamma   90.00
#
_symmetry.space_group_name_H-M   'P 1'
#
loop_
_entity.id
_entity.type
_entity.pdbx_description
1 polymer ?
#
loop_
_entity_poly.entity_id
_entity_poly.type
_entity_poly.pdbx_seq_one_letter_code
_entity_poly.pdbx_strand_id
1 'polypeptide(L)'
;MRHAARRLAGPFLFVFVAAGQAPDAQARSRIPVFSIAPLPAPRPADLTPPPQAPPIPLPPPRPADLAPQQAVPQIPLALPEAEAQCAGVLASGVLAGERRPAFAESPDCGIDAPVQLDAVILKDGRRVALAPPALLNCAMAGALADWLREEGAGLLEERGGAIKLLTVGGGYQCRRRNGSNTGKISEHARGDALDLMGVQWLRGDAMAFTDPAMDLALATDLRASLCDRFSTVLGPASDGFHENHIHIDLEKRSNGAKLCQWDLK
;
A
#
# COMPACT_ATOMS: atom_id res chain seq x y z
N MET A 1 -50.53 44.45 -49.23
CA MET A 1 -50.92 45.35 -48.14
C MET A 1 -49.67 45.67 -47.31
N ARG A 2 -49.36 46.94 -47.23
CA ARG A 2 -48.14 47.51 -46.67
C ARG A 2 -48.31 47.61 -45.14
N HIS A 3 -47.34 47.19 -44.33
CA HIS A 3 -47.20 47.71 -42.97
C HIS A 3 -45.72 47.97 -42.59
N ALA A 4 -45.62 49.20 -42.16
CA ALA A 4 -44.42 50.00 -41.92
C ALA A 4 -43.55 49.52 -40.74
N ALA A 5 -42.24 49.69 -40.92
CA ALA A 5 -41.26 49.62 -39.87
C ALA A 5 -41.34 50.86 -38.97
N ARG A 6 -41.45 50.69 -37.66
CA ARG A 6 -41.16 51.74 -36.67
C ARG A 6 -39.81 51.46 -36.04
N ARG A 7 -38.85 52.34 -36.30
CA ARG A 7 -37.59 52.46 -35.58
C ARG A 7 -37.83 53.18 -34.27
N LEU A 8 -37.46 52.56 -33.15
CA LEU A 8 -37.33 53.25 -31.86
C LEU A 8 -35.86 53.41 -31.55
N ALA A 9 -35.41 54.67 -31.51
CA ALA A 9 -34.11 55.07 -31.01
C ALA A 9 -34.13 55.12 -29.48
N GLY A 10 -33.25 54.36 -28.84
CA GLY A 10 -32.99 54.46 -27.40
C GLY A 10 -31.64 55.14 -27.15
N PRO A 11 -31.48 55.83 -26.04
CA PRO A 11 -30.32 56.70 -25.78
C PRO A 11 -29.10 55.87 -25.40
N PHE A 12 -27.96 56.30 -25.97
CA PHE A 12 -26.63 55.86 -25.61
C PHE A 12 -26.29 56.27 -24.18
N LEU A 13 -26.09 55.31 -23.28
CA LEU A 13 -25.53 55.51 -21.97
C LEU A 13 -24.01 55.39 -22.06
N PHE A 14 -23.27 56.46 -21.94
CA PHE A 14 -21.83 56.45 -21.79
C PHE A 14 -21.47 55.90 -20.41
N VAL A 15 -20.89 54.70 -20.37
CA VAL A 15 -20.24 54.18 -19.17
C VAL A 15 -18.78 54.64 -19.17
N PHE A 16 -18.43 55.49 -18.22
CA PHE A 16 -17.02 55.82 -17.91
C PHE A 16 -16.35 54.58 -17.32
N VAL A 17 -15.41 54.02 -18.02
CA VAL A 17 -14.50 53.01 -17.47
C VAL A 17 -13.39 53.77 -16.71
N ALA A 18 -13.44 53.71 -15.39
CA ALA A 18 -12.35 54.12 -14.56
C ALA A 18 -11.18 53.15 -14.69
N ALA A 19 -10.03 53.63 -15.19
CA ALA A 19 -8.79 52.88 -15.20
C ALA A 19 -8.31 52.65 -13.75
N GLY A 20 -8.60 51.48 -13.20
CA GLY A 20 -8.01 51.01 -11.97
C GLY A 20 -6.56 50.61 -12.20
N GLN A 21 -5.62 51.31 -11.55
CA GLN A 21 -4.21 50.95 -11.50
C GLN A 21 -4.07 49.59 -10.83
N ALA A 22 -3.44 48.67 -11.51
CA ALA A 22 -3.04 47.39 -10.94
C ALA A 22 -1.91 47.59 -9.90
N PRO A 23 -1.98 46.99 -8.73
CA PRO A 23 -0.86 47.01 -7.80
C PRO A 23 0.29 46.15 -8.34
N ASP A 24 1.49 46.73 -8.38
CA ASP A 24 2.76 46.06 -8.64
C ASP A 24 2.96 44.90 -7.67
N ALA A 25 2.71 43.69 -8.14
CA ALA A 25 3.06 42.47 -7.44
C ALA A 25 4.49 42.04 -7.78
N GLN A 26 5.48 42.79 -7.27
CA GLN A 26 6.85 42.28 -7.17
C GLN A 26 6.98 41.44 -5.89
N ALA A 27 6.35 40.26 -5.86
CA ALA A 27 6.67 39.22 -4.91
C ALA A 27 8.03 38.61 -5.30
N ARG A 28 9.11 39.19 -4.80
CA ARG A 28 10.43 38.57 -4.85
C ARG A 28 10.36 37.28 -4.02
N SER A 29 10.32 36.13 -4.71
CA SER A 29 10.53 34.81 -4.12
C SER A 29 11.90 34.81 -3.42
N ARG A 30 11.90 34.93 -2.10
CA ARG A 30 13.08 34.69 -1.27
C ARG A 30 13.26 33.20 -1.18
N ILE A 31 14.14 32.64 -2.00
CA ILE A 31 14.63 31.28 -1.82
C ILE A 31 15.28 31.23 -0.43
N PRO A 32 14.85 30.32 0.48
CA PRO A 32 15.52 30.20 1.76
C PRO A 32 16.95 29.73 1.51
N VAL A 33 17.91 30.57 1.88
CA VAL A 33 19.32 30.19 1.92
C VAL A 33 19.46 29.21 3.07
N PHE A 34 19.59 27.92 2.78
CA PHE A 34 19.94 26.93 3.79
C PHE A 34 21.32 27.27 4.31
N SER A 35 21.39 27.75 5.56
CA SER A 35 22.66 27.86 6.27
C SER A 35 23.24 26.48 6.45
N ILE A 36 24.35 26.21 5.78
CA ILE A 36 25.11 24.97 5.97
C ILE A 36 25.60 25.00 7.40
N ALA A 37 25.17 24.04 8.21
CA ALA A 37 25.67 23.87 9.57
C ALA A 37 27.20 23.74 9.53
N PRO A 38 27.95 24.43 10.42
CA PRO A 38 29.39 24.29 10.44
C PRO A 38 29.77 22.84 10.70
N LEU A 39 30.77 22.36 9.96
CA LEU A 39 31.32 21.02 10.15
C LEU A 39 31.78 20.86 11.62
N PRO A 40 31.55 19.71 12.22
CA PRO A 40 32.04 19.45 13.57
C PRO A 40 33.57 19.62 13.60
N ALA A 41 34.08 20.15 14.71
CA ALA A 41 35.51 20.36 14.90
C ALA A 41 36.30 19.06 14.65
N PRO A 42 37.51 19.13 14.04
CA PRO A 42 38.32 17.96 13.84
C PRO A 42 38.63 17.31 15.20
N ARG A 43 38.58 15.97 15.21
CA ARG A 43 38.87 15.19 16.43
C ARG A 43 40.29 15.50 16.89
N PRO A 44 40.54 15.71 18.17
CA PRO A 44 41.91 15.89 18.70
C PRO A 44 42.82 14.77 18.26
N ALA A 45 44.04 15.11 17.85
CA ALA A 45 45.00 14.18 17.27
C ALA A 45 45.69 13.25 18.30
N ASP A 46 45.38 13.44 19.58
CA ASP A 46 46.04 12.78 20.73
C ASP A 46 45.24 11.64 21.35
N LEU A 47 44.19 11.14 20.67
CA LEU A 47 43.54 9.92 21.09
C LEU A 47 44.39 8.72 20.65
N THR A 48 45.33 8.32 21.55
CA THR A 48 45.97 7.02 21.42
C THR A 48 44.93 5.92 21.31
N PRO A 49 45.03 5.02 20.33
CA PRO A 49 44.09 3.90 20.22
C PRO A 49 44.13 3.09 21.53
N PRO A 50 42.99 2.58 22.01
CA PRO A 50 43.00 1.74 23.20
C PRO A 50 43.93 0.55 23.00
N PRO A 51 44.62 0.06 24.05
CA PRO A 51 45.50 -1.08 23.95
C PRO A 51 44.74 -2.25 23.32
N GLN A 52 45.34 -2.88 22.32
CA GLN A 52 44.74 -4.04 21.65
C GLN A 52 44.44 -5.10 22.69
N ALA A 53 43.20 -5.56 22.74
CA ALA A 53 42.84 -6.70 23.59
C ALA A 53 43.73 -7.91 23.24
N PRO A 54 44.16 -8.70 24.21
CA PRO A 54 44.93 -9.91 23.93
C PRO A 54 44.16 -10.80 22.98
N PRO A 55 44.86 -11.50 22.06
CA PRO A 55 44.16 -12.38 21.10
C PRO A 55 43.35 -13.44 21.86
N ILE A 56 42.09 -13.58 21.47
CA ILE A 56 41.18 -14.61 22.01
C ILE A 56 41.78 -15.97 21.66
N PRO A 57 42.04 -16.87 22.64
CA PRO A 57 42.56 -18.20 22.35
C PRO A 57 41.65 -18.92 21.36
N LEU A 58 42.18 -19.45 20.29
CA LEU A 58 41.44 -20.30 19.37
C LEU A 58 40.92 -21.54 20.13
N PRO A 59 39.70 -21.98 19.86
CA PRO A 59 39.17 -23.22 20.41
C PRO A 59 40.10 -24.39 20.00
N PRO A 60 40.26 -25.42 20.86
CA PRO A 60 41.08 -26.57 20.54
C PRO A 60 40.63 -27.21 19.21
N PRO A 61 41.56 -27.78 18.44
CA PRO A 61 41.24 -28.47 17.21
C PRO A 61 40.22 -29.60 17.49
N ARG A 62 39.24 -29.75 16.61
CA ARG A 62 38.24 -30.80 16.72
C ARG A 62 38.92 -32.17 16.72
N PRO A 63 38.57 -33.11 17.62
CA PRO A 63 39.10 -34.47 17.58
C PRO A 63 38.98 -35.10 16.20
N ALA A 64 40.04 -35.71 15.72
CA ALA A 64 40.14 -36.27 14.36
C ALA A 64 39.27 -37.53 14.13
N ASP A 65 38.73 -38.09 15.20
CA ASP A 65 37.98 -39.35 15.25
C ASP A 65 36.45 -39.17 15.11
N LEU A 66 35.97 -37.94 14.94
CA LEU A 66 34.59 -37.77 14.48
C LEU A 66 34.52 -38.06 12.98
N ALA A 67 34.23 -39.34 12.66
CA ALA A 67 33.91 -39.74 11.30
C ALA A 67 32.87 -38.78 10.69
N PRO A 68 32.97 -38.44 9.38
CA PRO A 68 31.94 -37.64 8.72
C PRO A 68 30.58 -38.29 9.02
N GLN A 69 29.72 -37.58 9.70
CA GLN A 69 28.34 -38.02 9.89
C GLN A 69 27.81 -38.32 8.49
N GLN A 70 27.48 -39.58 8.22
CA GLN A 70 26.81 -39.96 6.99
C GLN A 70 25.63 -39.01 6.83
N ALA A 71 25.58 -38.29 5.71
CA ALA A 71 24.47 -37.42 5.40
C ALA A 71 23.19 -38.24 5.55
N VAL A 72 22.41 -37.95 6.60
CA VAL A 72 21.08 -38.55 6.76
C VAL A 72 20.37 -38.26 5.48
N PRO A 73 19.79 -39.23 4.78
CA PRO A 73 19.02 -38.97 3.59
C PRO A 73 17.96 -37.95 3.97
N GLN A 74 18.02 -36.76 3.40
CA GLN A 74 16.98 -35.76 3.58
C GLN A 74 15.76 -36.32 2.83
N ILE A 75 14.88 -36.99 3.58
CA ILE A 75 13.51 -37.24 3.11
C ILE A 75 12.96 -35.86 2.84
N PRO A 76 12.54 -35.54 1.59
CA PRO A 76 11.90 -34.24 1.33
C PRO A 76 10.74 -34.14 2.29
N LEU A 77 10.83 -33.30 3.32
CA LEU A 77 9.68 -32.95 4.13
C LEU A 77 8.69 -32.35 3.13
N ALA A 78 7.51 -32.98 3.01
CA ALA A 78 6.43 -32.36 2.26
C ALA A 78 6.24 -30.96 2.81
N LEU A 79 6.32 -29.96 1.94
CA LEU A 79 6.11 -28.57 2.37
C LEU A 79 4.73 -28.51 3.04
N PRO A 80 4.59 -27.77 4.14
CA PRO A 80 3.29 -27.50 4.72
C PRO A 80 2.30 -27.08 3.62
N GLU A 81 1.07 -27.48 3.70
CA GLU A 81 0.06 -27.24 2.65
C GLU A 81 0.01 -25.77 2.22
N ALA A 82 0.06 -24.85 3.19
CA ALA A 82 0.11 -23.40 2.93
C ALA A 82 1.32 -22.98 2.09
N GLU A 83 2.49 -23.58 2.34
CA GLU A 83 3.69 -23.29 1.55
C GLU A 83 3.61 -23.88 0.13
N ALA A 84 3.03 -25.05 -0.02
CA ALA A 84 2.84 -25.67 -1.32
C ALA A 84 1.85 -24.88 -2.19
N GLN A 85 0.76 -24.43 -1.60
CA GLN A 85 -0.22 -23.55 -2.27
C GLN A 85 0.42 -22.24 -2.68
N CYS A 86 1.23 -21.62 -1.80
CA CYS A 86 1.95 -20.40 -2.10
C CYS A 86 2.94 -20.55 -3.27
N ALA A 87 3.68 -21.64 -3.28
CA ALA A 87 4.58 -21.96 -4.39
C ALA A 87 3.82 -22.03 -5.72
N GLY A 88 2.63 -22.63 -5.74
CA GLY A 88 1.76 -22.72 -6.91
C GLY A 88 1.29 -21.33 -7.41
N VAL A 89 0.84 -20.48 -6.50
CA VAL A 89 0.38 -19.13 -6.86
C VAL A 89 1.52 -18.28 -7.43
N LEU A 90 2.72 -18.34 -6.83
CA LEU A 90 3.89 -17.62 -7.36
C LEU A 90 4.36 -18.20 -8.70
N ALA A 91 4.36 -19.53 -8.85
CA ALA A 91 4.74 -20.19 -10.10
C ALA A 91 3.77 -19.88 -11.26
N SER A 92 2.52 -19.53 -10.99
CA SER A 92 1.55 -19.09 -12.00
C SER A 92 1.92 -17.77 -12.69
N GLY A 93 2.88 -17.01 -12.13
CA GLY A 93 3.28 -15.70 -12.65
C GLY A 93 2.27 -14.58 -12.42
N VAL A 94 1.23 -14.83 -11.61
CA VAL A 94 0.20 -13.83 -11.27
C VAL A 94 0.72 -12.83 -10.24
N LEU A 95 1.58 -13.30 -9.32
CA LEU A 95 2.24 -12.47 -8.31
C LEU A 95 3.68 -12.20 -8.71
N ALA A 96 4.09 -10.94 -8.72
CA ALA A 96 5.48 -10.54 -8.77
C ALA A 96 5.94 -10.19 -7.35
N GLY A 97 6.80 -11.02 -6.78
CA GLY A 97 7.26 -10.89 -5.40
C GLY A 97 8.14 -12.05 -4.99
N GLU A 98 8.56 -12.05 -3.73
CA GLU A 98 9.45 -13.06 -3.17
C GLU A 98 8.80 -13.80 -2.00
N ARG A 99 8.97 -15.10 -1.96
CA ARG A 99 8.69 -15.87 -0.74
C ARG A 99 9.68 -15.46 0.35
N ARG A 100 9.16 -15.33 1.56
CA ARG A 100 9.97 -15.16 2.76
C ARG A 100 9.85 -16.39 3.64
N PRO A 101 10.84 -16.68 4.49
CA PRO A 101 10.71 -17.73 5.51
C PRO A 101 9.52 -17.44 6.42
N ALA A 102 8.81 -18.49 6.84
CA ALA A 102 7.81 -18.40 7.90
C ALA A 102 8.43 -17.82 9.18
N PHE A 103 7.67 -17.03 9.90
CA PHE A 103 8.13 -16.41 11.13
C PHE A 103 6.98 -16.20 12.12
N ALA A 104 7.34 -16.13 13.41
CA ALA A 104 6.46 -15.75 14.49
C ALA A 104 7.19 -14.78 15.41
N GLU A 105 6.67 -13.58 15.59
CA GLU A 105 7.20 -12.59 16.55
C GLU A 105 6.63 -12.83 17.95
N SER A 106 5.44 -13.40 18.03
CA SER A 106 4.77 -13.79 19.27
C SER A 106 3.76 -14.91 18.97
N PRO A 107 3.13 -15.53 19.98
CA PRO A 107 2.08 -16.52 19.77
C PRO A 107 0.90 -16.04 18.91
N ASP A 108 0.66 -14.73 18.89
CA ASP A 108 -0.47 -14.12 18.18
C ASP A 108 -0.07 -13.48 16.84
N CYS A 109 1.23 -13.31 16.57
CA CYS A 109 1.76 -12.57 15.43
C CYS A 109 2.76 -13.38 14.64
N GLY A 110 2.55 -13.54 13.35
CA GLY A 110 3.45 -14.23 12.44
C GLY A 110 2.75 -14.62 11.14
N ILE A 111 3.51 -15.12 10.19
CA ILE A 111 3.00 -15.59 8.89
C ILE A 111 3.65 -16.93 8.55
N ASP A 112 2.83 -17.95 8.27
CA ASP A 112 3.31 -19.30 7.92
C ASP A 112 3.83 -19.38 6.46
N ALA A 113 3.22 -18.63 5.54
CA ALA A 113 3.62 -18.60 4.13
C ALA A 113 3.71 -17.15 3.62
N PRO A 114 4.73 -16.39 4.09
CA PRO A 114 4.84 -14.97 3.77
C PRO A 114 5.34 -14.73 2.36
N VAL A 115 4.75 -13.71 1.72
CA VAL A 115 5.14 -13.18 0.42
C VAL A 115 5.39 -11.68 0.56
N GLN A 116 6.57 -11.23 0.16
CA GLN A 116 6.83 -9.82 -0.11
C GLN A 116 6.29 -9.53 -1.51
N LEU A 117 5.10 -8.95 -1.59
CA LEU A 117 4.41 -8.69 -2.85
C LEU A 117 4.80 -7.32 -3.40
N ASP A 118 5.40 -7.30 -4.58
CA ASP A 118 5.82 -6.08 -5.29
C ASP A 118 4.78 -5.63 -6.32
N ALA A 119 4.07 -6.57 -6.94
CA ALA A 119 3.06 -6.29 -7.95
C ALA A 119 2.15 -7.49 -8.23
N VAL A 120 1.04 -7.18 -8.88
CA VAL A 120 0.14 -8.15 -9.52
C VAL A 120 0.29 -8.05 -11.04
N ILE A 121 0.31 -9.20 -11.72
CA ILE A 121 0.32 -9.30 -13.18
C ILE A 121 -1.12 -9.49 -13.66
N LEU A 122 -1.64 -8.55 -14.42
CA LEU A 122 -2.99 -8.60 -14.96
C LEU A 122 -3.15 -9.67 -16.05
N LYS A 123 -4.39 -9.94 -16.49
CA LYS A 123 -4.69 -10.93 -17.54
C LYS A 123 -4.04 -10.62 -18.89
N ASP A 124 -3.81 -9.35 -19.17
CA ASP A 124 -3.15 -8.85 -20.37
C ASP A 124 -1.61 -8.75 -20.25
N GLY A 125 -1.04 -9.23 -19.15
CA GLY A 125 0.39 -9.23 -18.86
C GLY A 125 0.93 -7.92 -18.28
N ARG A 126 0.10 -6.88 -18.13
CA ARG A 126 0.55 -5.63 -17.49
C ARG A 126 0.81 -5.83 -16.01
N ARG A 127 1.80 -5.12 -15.52
CA ARG A 127 2.23 -5.15 -14.12
C ARG A 127 1.65 -3.96 -13.38
N VAL A 128 0.85 -4.22 -12.36
CA VAL A 128 0.36 -3.22 -11.39
C VAL A 128 1.19 -3.33 -10.12
N ALA A 129 2.04 -2.35 -9.86
CA ALA A 129 2.92 -2.34 -8.69
C ALA A 129 2.14 -2.06 -7.39
N LEU A 130 2.63 -2.55 -6.25
CA LEU A 130 2.23 -2.07 -4.93
C LEU A 130 3.27 -1.06 -4.43
N ALA A 131 2.83 0.04 -3.90
CA ALA A 131 3.70 1.10 -3.37
C ALA A 131 3.25 1.52 -1.96
N PRO A 132 4.06 1.21 -0.92
CA PRO A 132 5.24 0.35 -0.95
C PRO A 132 4.89 -1.15 -1.19
N PRO A 133 5.87 -2.02 -1.50
CA PRO A 133 5.67 -3.46 -1.48
C PRO A 133 5.13 -3.94 -0.13
N ALA A 134 4.19 -4.90 -0.14
CA ALA A 134 3.51 -5.36 1.06
C ALA A 134 3.94 -6.77 1.47
N LEU A 135 4.21 -6.98 2.76
CA LEU A 135 4.40 -8.31 3.34
C LEU A 135 3.03 -8.88 3.72
N LEU A 136 2.63 -9.94 3.05
CA LEU A 136 1.32 -10.58 3.18
C LEU A 136 1.47 -12.08 3.37
N ASN A 137 0.45 -12.74 3.89
CA ASN A 137 0.37 -14.18 3.65
C ASN A 137 -0.06 -14.46 2.21
N CYS A 138 0.22 -15.67 1.76
CA CYS A 138 -0.03 -16.06 0.38
C CYS A 138 -1.51 -16.04 -0.01
N ALA A 139 -2.41 -16.34 0.93
CA ALA A 139 -3.84 -16.30 0.68
C ALA A 139 -4.33 -14.87 0.41
N MET A 140 -3.85 -13.90 1.21
CA MET A 140 -4.19 -12.49 1.02
C MET A 140 -3.59 -11.94 -0.29
N ALA A 141 -2.35 -12.29 -0.60
CA ALA A 141 -1.71 -11.91 -1.86
C ALA A 141 -2.49 -12.46 -3.07
N GLY A 142 -2.93 -13.72 -3.00
CA GLY A 142 -3.77 -14.35 -4.02
C GLY A 142 -5.14 -13.68 -4.16
N ALA A 143 -5.83 -13.41 -3.06
CA ALA A 143 -7.14 -12.76 -3.07
C ALA A 143 -7.08 -11.34 -3.65
N LEU A 144 -6.02 -10.58 -3.35
CA LEU A 144 -5.78 -9.27 -3.95
C LEU A 144 -5.56 -9.39 -5.47
N ALA A 145 -4.77 -10.37 -5.89
CA ALA A 145 -4.50 -10.58 -7.30
C ALA A 145 -5.76 -10.99 -8.06
N ASP A 146 -6.55 -11.88 -7.50
CA ASP A 146 -7.82 -12.32 -8.10
C ASP A 146 -8.78 -11.13 -8.23
N TRP A 147 -8.96 -10.35 -7.15
CA TRP A 147 -9.79 -9.17 -7.21
C TRP A 147 -9.33 -8.19 -8.29
N LEU A 148 -8.05 -7.85 -8.31
CA LEU A 148 -7.52 -6.87 -9.27
C LEU A 148 -7.64 -7.36 -10.71
N ARG A 149 -7.44 -8.65 -10.96
CA ARG A 149 -7.51 -9.27 -12.30
C ARG A 149 -8.92 -9.46 -12.81
N GLU A 150 -9.87 -9.76 -11.93
CA GLU A 150 -11.25 -10.07 -12.32
C GLU A 150 -12.12 -8.80 -12.42
N GLU A 151 -11.94 -7.86 -11.52
CA GLU A 151 -12.85 -6.74 -11.32
C GLU A 151 -12.14 -5.40 -11.13
N GLY A 152 -11.22 -5.31 -10.15
CA GLY A 152 -10.68 -4.06 -9.66
C GLY A 152 -9.95 -3.24 -10.73
N ALA A 153 -9.15 -3.90 -11.60
CA ALA A 153 -8.47 -3.19 -12.67
C ALA A 153 -9.47 -2.58 -13.66
N GLY A 154 -10.50 -3.31 -14.07
CA GLY A 154 -11.54 -2.80 -14.97
C GLY A 154 -12.23 -1.55 -14.42
N LEU A 155 -12.72 -1.62 -13.16
CA LEU A 155 -13.39 -0.49 -12.50
C LEU A 155 -12.52 0.76 -12.43
N LEU A 156 -11.24 0.61 -12.08
CA LEU A 156 -10.31 1.72 -11.93
C LEU A 156 -9.87 2.30 -13.29
N GLU A 157 -9.71 1.44 -14.31
CA GLU A 157 -9.23 1.84 -15.63
C GLU A 157 -10.29 2.58 -16.45
N GLU A 158 -11.57 2.33 -16.22
CA GLU A 158 -12.66 3.09 -16.83
C GLU A 158 -12.60 4.58 -16.51
N ARG A 159 -11.98 4.97 -15.39
CA ARG A 159 -11.90 6.37 -14.93
C ARG A 159 -10.61 7.08 -15.30
N GLY A 160 -9.48 6.40 -15.33
CA GLY A 160 -8.18 7.04 -15.51
C GLY A 160 -7.27 6.36 -16.53
N GLY A 161 -7.74 5.29 -17.17
CA GLY A 161 -6.94 4.48 -18.09
C GLY A 161 -6.03 3.49 -17.36
N ALA A 162 -5.03 2.97 -18.04
CA ALA A 162 -4.19 1.88 -17.54
C ALA A 162 -3.54 2.20 -16.19
N ILE A 163 -3.70 1.28 -15.23
CA ILE A 163 -3.14 1.42 -13.88
C ILE A 163 -1.63 1.19 -13.92
N LYS A 164 -0.89 2.04 -13.22
CA LYS A 164 0.55 1.92 -12.96
C LYS A 164 0.82 1.21 -11.64
N LEU A 165 0.16 1.67 -10.56
CA LEU A 165 0.34 1.11 -9.22
C LEU A 165 -0.89 1.33 -8.32
N LEU A 166 -0.99 0.50 -7.30
CA LEU A 166 -1.81 0.73 -6.13
C LEU A 166 -0.94 1.29 -5.00
N THR A 167 -1.35 2.40 -4.40
CA THR A 167 -0.76 2.88 -3.15
C THR A 167 -1.38 2.10 -2.01
N VAL A 168 -0.55 1.50 -1.14
CA VAL A 168 -0.98 0.71 0.00
C VAL A 168 -0.38 1.24 1.30
N GLY A 169 -1.11 1.15 2.40
CA GLY A 169 -0.67 1.65 3.70
C GLY A 169 0.13 0.61 4.49
N GLY A 170 -0.32 -0.62 4.55
CA GLY A 170 0.33 -1.66 5.31
C GLY A 170 -0.16 -3.06 4.98
N GLY A 171 0.75 -4.03 5.05
CA GLY A 171 0.47 -5.47 5.10
C GLY A 171 0.67 -5.97 6.55
N TYR A 172 1.71 -6.78 6.78
CA TYR A 172 1.99 -7.31 8.11
C TYR A 172 2.36 -6.22 9.13
N GLN A 173 1.66 -6.25 10.27
CA GLN A 173 1.96 -5.44 11.46
C GLN A 173 1.49 -6.20 12.71
N CYS A 174 2.43 -6.54 13.60
CA CYS A 174 2.10 -7.16 14.88
C CYS A 174 1.45 -6.14 15.82
N ARG A 175 0.13 -6.09 15.83
CA ARG A 175 -0.66 -5.19 16.68
C ARG A 175 -2.07 -5.71 16.90
N ARG A 176 -2.73 -5.22 17.93
CA ARG A 176 -4.17 -5.39 18.12
C ARG A 176 -4.95 -4.44 17.20
N ARG A 177 -6.23 -4.71 17.01
CA ARG A 177 -7.14 -3.87 16.22
C ARG A 177 -7.12 -2.44 16.74
N ASN A 178 -7.14 -1.50 15.81
CA ASN A 178 -7.18 -0.05 16.08
C ASN A 178 -6.03 0.46 16.97
N GLY A 179 -4.88 -0.26 17.01
CA GLY A 179 -3.74 0.10 17.85
C GLY A 179 -4.02 0.00 19.36
N SER A 180 -5.09 -0.65 19.77
CA SER A 180 -5.47 -0.82 21.18
C SER A 180 -4.47 -1.69 21.93
N ASN A 181 -4.34 -1.46 23.24
CA ASN A 181 -3.57 -2.34 24.14
C ASN A 181 -4.35 -3.59 24.58
N THR A 182 -5.65 -3.67 24.28
CA THR A 182 -6.54 -4.78 24.66
C THR A 182 -7.41 -5.19 23.47
N GLY A 183 -8.10 -6.34 23.56
CA GLY A 183 -9.00 -6.82 22.52
C GLY A 183 -8.35 -7.78 21.52
N LYS A 184 -9.01 -7.98 20.40
CA LYS A 184 -8.57 -8.93 19.35
C LYS A 184 -7.29 -8.49 18.67
N ILE A 185 -6.49 -9.47 18.28
CA ILE A 185 -5.37 -9.27 17.36
C ILE A 185 -5.92 -8.84 15.98
N SER A 186 -5.21 -7.96 15.30
CA SER A 186 -5.52 -7.53 13.94
C SER A 186 -5.17 -8.63 12.93
N GLU A 187 -5.89 -8.72 11.83
CA GLU A 187 -5.55 -9.60 10.71
C GLU A 187 -4.23 -9.19 10.04
N HIS A 188 -3.80 -7.95 10.17
CA HIS A 188 -2.45 -7.53 9.78
C HIS A 188 -1.36 -8.34 10.51
N ALA A 189 -1.59 -8.73 11.76
CA ALA A 189 -0.63 -9.52 12.54
C ALA A 189 -0.43 -10.96 12.00
N ARG A 190 -1.22 -11.38 11.04
CA ARG A 190 -1.12 -12.67 10.34
C ARG A 190 -0.85 -12.51 8.85
N GLY A 191 -0.65 -11.27 8.38
CA GLY A 191 -0.53 -10.96 6.97
C GLY A 191 -1.81 -11.17 6.17
N ASP A 192 -2.95 -11.32 6.85
CA ASP A 192 -4.26 -11.59 6.25
C ASP A 192 -5.04 -10.30 5.92
N ALA A 193 -4.42 -9.14 6.03
CA ALA A 193 -5.01 -7.84 5.76
C ALA A 193 -4.10 -6.92 4.94
N LEU A 194 -4.73 -5.97 4.24
CA LEU A 194 -4.05 -4.91 3.50
C LEU A 194 -4.87 -3.61 3.57
N ASP A 195 -4.18 -2.49 3.72
CA ASP A 195 -4.77 -1.16 3.65
C ASP A 195 -4.58 -0.57 2.26
N LEU A 196 -5.67 -0.39 1.52
CA LEU A 196 -5.68 0.24 0.20
C LEU A 196 -5.81 1.76 0.36
N MET A 197 -4.83 2.51 -0.15
CA MET A 197 -4.79 3.97 -0.05
C MET A 197 -5.30 4.67 -1.32
N GLY A 198 -4.97 4.13 -2.50
CA GLY A 198 -5.31 4.76 -3.76
C GLY A 198 -4.70 4.08 -4.98
N VAL A 199 -4.87 4.74 -6.11
CA VAL A 199 -4.39 4.28 -7.42
C VAL A 199 -3.61 5.39 -8.11
N GLN A 200 -2.58 5.03 -8.87
CA GLN A 200 -1.94 5.90 -9.86
C GLN A 200 -2.03 5.27 -11.24
N TRP A 201 -2.47 6.06 -12.22
CA TRP A 201 -2.55 5.65 -13.62
C TRP A 201 -1.25 5.90 -14.37
N LEU A 202 -1.04 5.22 -15.48
CA LEU A 202 0.14 5.42 -16.33
C LEU A 202 0.23 6.83 -16.92
N ARG A 203 -0.92 7.40 -17.26
CA ARG A 203 -1.04 8.76 -17.79
C ARG A 203 -2.06 9.49 -16.94
N GLY A 204 -1.59 10.32 -16.03
CA GLY A 204 -2.47 11.11 -15.20
C GLY A 204 -2.06 11.13 -13.74
N ASP A 205 -2.98 11.60 -12.93
CA ASP A 205 -2.80 11.83 -11.51
C ASP A 205 -3.01 10.55 -10.69
N ALA A 206 -2.70 10.63 -9.42
CA ALA A 206 -3.09 9.64 -8.43
C ALA A 206 -4.44 10.04 -7.81
N MET A 207 -5.21 9.04 -7.39
CA MET A 207 -6.47 9.22 -6.66
C MET A 207 -6.42 8.43 -5.36
N ALA A 208 -6.73 9.06 -4.24
CA ALA A 208 -6.96 8.34 -2.99
C ALA A 208 -8.35 7.68 -3.01
N PHE A 209 -8.47 6.47 -2.48
CA PHE A 209 -9.76 5.77 -2.40
C PHE A 209 -10.73 6.39 -1.39
N THR A 210 -10.26 7.33 -0.59
CA THR A 210 -11.07 8.10 0.35
C THR A 210 -11.17 9.58 -0.06
N ASP A 211 -10.83 9.92 -1.30
CA ASP A 211 -10.98 11.27 -1.83
C ASP A 211 -12.47 11.65 -1.85
N PRO A 212 -12.88 12.72 -1.18
CA PRO A 212 -14.27 13.18 -1.20
C PRO A 212 -14.72 13.64 -2.60
N ALA A 213 -13.81 13.89 -3.52
CA ALA A 213 -14.09 14.19 -4.92
C ALA A 213 -14.18 12.94 -5.81
N MET A 214 -13.96 11.74 -5.25
CA MET A 214 -14.14 10.50 -6.01
C MET A 214 -15.58 10.39 -6.53
N ASP A 215 -15.71 10.02 -7.78
CA ASP A 215 -17.03 9.79 -8.40
C ASP A 215 -17.84 8.76 -7.61
N LEU A 216 -19.09 9.10 -7.26
CA LEU A 216 -19.94 8.26 -6.42
C LEU A 216 -20.24 6.89 -7.06
N ALA A 217 -20.36 6.82 -8.38
CA ALA A 217 -20.58 5.55 -9.07
C ALA A 217 -19.35 4.66 -8.93
N LEU A 218 -18.13 5.18 -9.16
CA LEU A 218 -16.91 4.43 -8.93
C LEU A 218 -16.77 3.96 -7.46
N ALA A 219 -17.05 4.84 -6.50
CA ALA A 219 -17.02 4.50 -5.09
C ALA A 219 -17.99 3.37 -4.74
N THR A 220 -19.20 3.40 -5.32
CA THR A 220 -20.24 2.38 -5.14
C THR A 220 -19.80 1.04 -5.72
N ASP A 221 -19.30 1.04 -6.95
CA ASP A 221 -18.86 -0.18 -7.63
C ASP A 221 -17.62 -0.77 -6.97
N LEU A 222 -16.65 0.06 -6.57
CA LEU A 222 -15.46 -0.36 -5.86
C LEU A 222 -15.80 -0.98 -4.49
N ARG A 223 -16.71 -0.34 -3.73
CA ARG A 223 -17.21 -0.90 -2.47
C ARG A 223 -17.90 -2.24 -2.68
N ALA A 224 -18.79 -2.34 -3.65
CA ALA A 224 -19.51 -3.58 -3.94
C ALA A 224 -18.56 -4.73 -4.30
N SER A 225 -17.61 -4.47 -5.20
CA SER A 225 -16.61 -5.43 -5.64
C SER A 225 -15.69 -5.90 -4.50
N LEU A 226 -15.19 -4.98 -3.66
CA LEU A 226 -14.37 -5.33 -2.50
C LEU A 226 -15.18 -6.15 -1.46
N CYS A 227 -16.41 -5.73 -1.15
CA CYS A 227 -17.26 -6.42 -0.18
C CYS A 227 -17.71 -7.81 -0.65
N ASP A 228 -17.79 -8.03 -1.96
CA ASP A 228 -18.04 -9.38 -2.50
C ASP A 228 -16.81 -10.28 -2.36
N ARG A 229 -15.62 -9.75 -2.53
CA ARG A 229 -14.37 -10.52 -2.50
C ARG A 229 -13.84 -10.79 -1.11
N PHE A 230 -13.78 -9.78 -0.23
CA PHE A 230 -13.12 -9.86 1.07
C PHE A 230 -14.09 -10.13 2.22
N SER A 231 -13.58 -10.69 3.33
CA SER A 231 -14.37 -11.00 4.52
C SER A 231 -14.69 -9.77 5.34
N THR A 232 -13.76 -8.81 5.39
CA THR A 232 -13.96 -7.50 5.99
C THR A 232 -13.55 -6.43 5.02
N VAL A 233 -14.38 -5.39 4.91
CA VAL A 233 -14.06 -4.13 4.22
C VAL A 233 -14.48 -2.99 5.14
N LEU A 234 -13.51 -2.16 5.56
CA LEU A 234 -13.74 -0.97 6.38
C LEU A 234 -13.19 0.25 5.66
N GLY A 235 -13.98 1.28 5.55
CA GLY A 235 -13.61 2.55 4.94
C GLY A 235 -14.11 3.73 5.76
N PRO A 236 -14.12 4.94 5.20
CA PRO A 236 -14.58 6.13 5.91
C PRO A 236 -15.93 5.94 6.58
N ALA A 237 -16.07 6.50 7.77
CA ALA A 237 -17.25 6.43 8.64
C ALA A 237 -17.61 5.02 9.16
N SER A 238 -16.70 4.04 9.05
CA SER A 238 -16.94 2.70 9.63
C SER A 238 -16.78 2.66 11.14
N ASP A 239 -15.65 3.15 11.67
CA ASP A 239 -15.29 3.06 13.08
C ASP A 239 -14.38 4.20 13.58
N GLY A 240 -14.12 5.20 12.74
CA GLY A 240 -13.25 6.35 13.05
C GLY A 240 -11.74 6.08 12.92
N PHE A 241 -11.34 4.86 12.55
CA PHE A 241 -9.93 4.50 12.33
C PHE A 241 -9.58 4.32 10.87
N HIS A 242 -10.58 4.23 9.98
CA HIS A 242 -10.44 3.95 8.55
C HIS A 242 -10.80 5.16 7.66
N GLU A 243 -10.62 6.39 8.19
CA GLU A 243 -11.04 7.61 7.48
C GLU A 243 -10.17 7.96 6.26
N ASN A 244 -8.95 7.42 6.18
CA ASN A 244 -7.99 7.75 5.14
C ASN A 244 -7.53 6.55 4.29
N HIS A 245 -8.16 5.39 4.45
CA HIS A 245 -7.85 4.17 3.69
C HIS A 245 -9.03 3.21 3.69
N ILE A 246 -8.95 2.20 2.83
CA ILE A 246 -9.87 1.06 2.82
C ILE A 246 -9.11 -0.16 3.33
N HIS A 247 -9.48 -0.63 4.51
CA HIS A 247 -8.97 -1.88 5.04
C HIS A 247 -9.71 -3.06 4.41
N ILE A 248 -8.98 -4.06 3.97
CA ILE A 248 -9.52 -5.34 3.47
C ILE A 248 -8.84 -6.50 4.19
N ASP A 249 -9.61 -7.54 4.54
CA ASP A 249 -9.06 -8.73 5.18
C ASP A 249 -9.79 -10.03 4.82
N LEU A 250 -9.20 -11.16 5.23
CA LEU A 250 -9.72 -12.52 5.06
C LEU A 250 -10.15 -13.16 6.39
N GLU A 251 -10.55 -12.37 7.39
CA GLU A 251 -10.97 -12.89 8.68
C GLU A 251 -11.99 -14.03 8.55
N LYS A 252 -11.66 -15.19 9.10
CA LYS A 252 -12.57 -16.33 9.12
C LYS A 252 -13.53 -16.22 10.30
N ARG A 253 -14.81 -16.03 10.01
CA ARG A 253 -15.88 -16.00 11.01
C ARG A 253 -16.64 -17.33 11.00
N SER A 254 -16.97 -17.85 12.19
CA SER A 254 -17.62 -19.17 12.35
C SER A 254 -18.97 -19.29 11.61
N ASN A 255 -19.67 -18.18 11.44
CA ASN A 255 -20.95 -18.11 10.71
C ASN A 255 -20.80 -17.72 9.24
N GLY A 256 -19.57 -17.56 8.72
CA GLY A 256 -19.32 -17.11 7.34
C GLY A 256 -19.75 -15.66 7.04
N ALA A 257 -20.11 -14.87 8.09
CA ALA A 257 -20.55 -13.49 7.87
C ALA A 257 -19.41 -12.61 7.37
N LYS A 258 -19.74 -11.74 6.42
CA LYS A 258 -18.87 -10.65 5.94
C LYS A 258 -19.19 -9.36 6.68
N LEU A 259 -18.20 -8.50 6.84
CA LEU A 259 -18.35 -7.15 7.40
C LEU A 259 -17.98 -6.14 6.32
N CYS A 260 -18.96 -5.35 5.90
CA CYS A 260 -18.75 -4.32 4.88
C CYS A 260 -19.30 -2.99 5.42
N GLN A 261 -18.40 -2.13 5.90
CA GLN A 261 -18.72 -0.81 6.45
C GLN A 261 -17.85 0.25 5.78
N TRP A 262 -18.47 0.99 4.89
CA TRP A 262 -17.86 2.10 4.18
C TRP A 262 -19.00 3.01 3.72
N ASP A 263 -19.13 4.18 4.34
CA ASP A 263 -20.13 5.17 3.94
C ASP A 263 -19.64 5.96 2.72
N LEU A 264 -20.47 5.96 1.72
CA LEU A 264 -20.28 6.76 0.51
C LEU A 264 -21.05 8.07 0.71
N LYS A 265 -20.33 9.17 0.86
CA LYS A 265 -20.93 10.51 1.04
C LYS A 265 -21.13 11.18 -0.30
#